data_e3a1f010b1a8a264bcaf5420a1a9c2a6
#
_entry.id   e3a1f010b1a8a264bcaf5420a1a9c2a6
#
_cell.length_a   1.000
_cell.length_b   1.000
_cell.length_c   1.000
_cell.angle_alpha   90.00
_cell.angle_beta   90.00
_cell.angle_gamma   90.00
#
_symmetry.space_group_name_H-M   'P 1'
#
loop_
_entity.id
_entity.type
_entity.pdbx_description
1 polymer ?
#
loop_
_entity_poly.entity_id
_entity_poly.type
_entity_poly.pdbx_seq_one_letter_code
_entity_poly.pdbx_strand_id
1 'polypeptide(L)'
;MTYSDESHHAASDTTAEILKEIPAKYVYGMTATPQRSDGLEKMNEMLIGPICYRYTAKELAKSQGITHLVYPRFTRAVAPRFQNEKMHPNEAYAIVRDNEDRDNLIIQDVKNCIQEGRTPVILSRFVDHARKLYDRLETSADYVFLLIGEDSKREQRRIIDEMHRVQPQETLILIATGKLIGEGFDFPRLDTLVMASPVAWKGLVAQYAGRLNREYEGKTNVIIYDYVDIHIAMFEKMYYKRLKAYRQIGYDIYQGASEEVTSQENFVHRNSIFGIDNYFEIYKSDLLAAKKEIILASPAISHKKVDELIALLREKQESGLRVIIVTWKPDRYGYGDSAYWMELQEEMRQNGFEMNLVEEYCERYCVIDREVVWYGSVNFLGKEDAEDNLMRVSSQEIAAELLELTFGAAK
;
A
#
# COMPACT_ATOMS: atom_id res chain seq x y z
N MET A 1 -31.84 -21.12 16.47
CA MET A 1 -30.73 -20.74 15.60
C MET A 1 -30.57 -19.25 15.67
N THR A 2 -29.38 -18.77 15.98
CA THR A 2 -29.10 -17.34 16.15
C THR A 2 -27.83 -17.00 15.33
N TYR A 3 -27.83 -15.82 14.72
CA TYR A 3 -26.69 -15.27 14.01
C TYR A 3 -26.18 -14.02 14.75
N SER A 4 -24.87 -13.94 14.93
CA SER A 4 -24.18 -12.76 15.43
C SER A 4 -23.36 -12.17 14.28
N ASP A 5 -23.79 -11.02 13.77
CA ASP A 5 -22.98 -10.23 12.83
C ASP A 5 -21.89 -9.49 13.60
N GLU A 6 -20.79 -9.17 12.93
CA GLU A 6 -19.58 -8.58 13.54
C GLU A 6 -19.16 -9.34 14.83
N SER A 7 -19.13 -10.67 14.72
CA SER A 7 -18.89 -11.57 15.85
C SER A 7 -17.54 -11.39 16.53
N HIS A 8 -16.62 -10.59 15.96
CA HIS A 8 -15.41 -10.18 16.65
C HIS A 8 -15.68 -9.33 17.90
N HIS A 9 -16.88 -8.75 18.04
CA HIS A 9 -17.34 -8.06 19.24
C HIS A 9 -17.95 -9.00 20.30
N ALA A 10 -18.10 -10.29 20.03
CA ALA A 10 -18.75 -11.24 20.95
C ALA A 10 -18.07 -11.30 22.34
N ALA A 11 -16.76 -11.05 22.40
CA ALA A 11 -16.02 -10.99 23.67
C ALA A 11 -16.16 -9.67 24.45
N SER A 12 -16.99 -8.69 23.98
CA SER A 12 -17.32 -7.53 24.80
C SER A 12 -18.27 -7.94 25.92
N ASP A 13 -18.14 -7.32 27.10
CA ASP A 13 -18.90 -7.71 28.30
C ASP A 13 -20.41 -7.83 28.02
N THR A 14 -20.97 -6.80 27.40
CA THR A 14 -22.43 -6.76 27.08
C THR A 14 -22.85 -7.86 26.11
N THR A 15 -22.07 -8.08 25.03
CA THR A 15 -22.42 -9.10 24.02
C THR A 15 -22.22 -10.50 24.56
N ALA A 16 -21.18 -10.72 25.38
CA ALA A 16 -20.92 -12.00 26.03
C ALA A 16 -22.04 -12.41 27.01
N GLU A 17 -22.58 -11.45 27.78
CA GLU A 17 -23.72 -11.69 28.63
C GLU A 17 -24.98 -12.05 27.82
N ILE A 18 -25.28 -11.29 26.78
CA ILE A 18 -26.44 -11.57 25.91
C ILE A 18 -26.31 -12.97 25.30
N LEU A 19 -25.14 -13.35 24.78
CA LEU A 19 -24.93 -14.64 24.14
C LEU A 19 -25.13 -15.82 25.12
N LYS A 20 -24.79 -15.65 26.39
CA LYS A 20 -25.03 -16.68 27.44
C LYS A 20 -26.51 -16.89 27.78
N GLU A 21 -27.31 -15.84 27.64
CA GLU A 21 -28.76 -15.87 27.96
C GLU A 21 -29.60 -16.33 26.74
N ILE A 22 -29.04 -16.43 25.55
CA ILE A 22 -29.79 -16.83 24.35
C ILE A 22 -30.05 -18.35 24.35
N PRO A 23 -31.33 -18.83 24.42
CA PRO A 23 -31.67 -20.22 24.42
C PRO A 23 -31.65 -20.83 23.02
N ALA A 24 -30.53 -20.62 22.25
CA ALA A 24 -30.41 -21.12 20.90
C ALA A 24 -29.58 -22.40 20.85
N LYS A 25 -30.09 -23.43 20.17
CA LYS A 25 -29.34 -24.67 19.93
C LYS A 25 -28.08 -24.47 19.08
N TYR A 26 -28.12 -23.52 18.18
CA TYR A 26 -27.00 -23.19 17.27
C TYR A 26 -26.80 -21.68 17.25
N VAL A 27 -25.57 -21.25 17.46
CA VAL A 27 -25.11 -19.86 17.34
C VAL A 27 -24.05 -19.80 16.26
N TYR A 28 -24.22 -18.91 15.28
CA TYR A 28 -23.27 -18.68 14.21
C TYR A 28 -22.76 -17.24 14.26
N GLY A 29 -21.44 -17.10 14.27
CA GLY A 29 -20.77 -15.80 14.16
C GLY A 29 -20.31 -15.53 12.74
N MET A 30 -20.54 -14.32 12.26
CA MET A 30 -20.00 -13.81 11.00
C MET A 30 -19.14 -12.58 11.29
N THR A 31 -17.99 -12.47 10.65
CA THR A 31 -17.14 -11.28 10.74
C THR A 31 -16.17 -11.21 9.57
N ALA A 32 -15.95 -10.02 9.06
CA ALA A 32 -14.91 -9.75 8.08
C ALA A 32 -13.50 -9.67 8.71
N THR A 33 -13.42 -9.40 10.02
CA THR A 33 -12.17 -9.17 10.76
C THR A 33 -12.10 -10.05 12.01
N PRO A 34 -11.79 -11.36 11.87
CA PRO A 34 -11.78 -12.28 13.02
C PRO A 34 -10.67 -11.99 14.03
N GLN A 35 -9.62 -11.26 13.63
CA GLN A 35 -8.51 -10.87 14.49
C GLN A 35 -8.84 -9.60 15.27
N ARG A 36 -8.57 -9.63 16.59
CA ARG A 36 -8.78 -8.51 17.50
C ARG A 36 -7.44 -7.86 17.88
N SER A 37 -7.45 -6.55 18.08
CA SER A 37 -6.26 -5.81 18.53
C SER A 37 -5.92 -6.05 20.02
N ASP A 38 -6.88 -6.57 20.80
CA ASP A 38 -6.76 -6.84 22.24
C ASP A 38 -6.43 -8.30 22.58
N GLY A 39 -6.29 -9.18 21.57
CA GLY A 39 -5.90 -10.59 21.76
C GLY A 39 -6.99 -11.50 22.36
N LEU A 40 -8.24 -11.05 22.39
CA LEU A 40 -9.38 -11.81 22.94
C LEU A 40 -10.05 -12.75 21.92
N GLU A 41 -9.35 -13.17 20.85
CA GLU A 41 -9.89 -14.09 19.85
C GLU A 41 -10.35 -15.42 20.44
N LYS A 42 -9.59 -15.95 21.41
CA LYS A 42 -9.95 -17.21 22.10
C LYS A 42 -11.28 -17.10 22.85
N MET A 43 -11.62 -15.92 23.36
CA MET A 43 -12.89 -15.71 24.04
C MET A 43 -14.06 -15.72 23.04
N ASN A 44 -13.90 -15.19 21.83
CA ASN A 44 -14.89 -15.33 20.76
C ASN A 44 -15.11 -16.80 20.40
N GLU A 45 -14.03 -17.60 20.29
CA GLU A 45 -14.13 -19.04 20.02
C GLU A 45 -14.85 -19.80 21.15
N MET A 46 -14.68 -19.40 22.41
CA MET A 46 -15.38 -19.99 23.55
C MET A 46 -16.87 -19.66 23.56
N LEU A 47 -17.28 -18.48 23.08
CA LEU A 47 -18.66 -18.01 23.11
C LEU A 47 -19.48 -18.49 21.92
N ILE A 48 -18.86 -18.59 20.73
CA ILE A 48 -19.55 -18.91 19.48
C ILE A 48 -19.06 -20.25 18.90
N GLY A 49 -17.77 -20.56 19.06
CA GLY A 49 -17.12 -21.74 18.49
C GLY A 49 -15.98 -21.40 17.56
N PRO A 50 -15.22 -22.42 17.09
CA PRO A 50 -14.10 -22.20 16.19
C PRO A 50 -14.55 -21.74 14.82
N ILE A 51 -13.63 -21.10 14.07
CA ILE A 51 -13.88 -20.70 12.69
C ILE A 51 -14.04 -21.95 11.81
N CYS A 52 -15.28 -22.23 11.38
CA CYS A 52 -15.64 -23.39 10.57
C CYS A 52 -15.47 -23.15 9.07
N TYR A 53 -15.56 -21.90 8.63
CA TYR A 53 -15.44 -21.55 7.21
C TYR A 53 -14.80 -20.15 7.07
N ARG A 54 -13.94 -20.01 6.08
CA ARG A 54 -13.34 -18.71 5.68
C ARG A 54 -13.62 -18.49 4.21
N TYR A 55 -14.25 -17.34 3.91
CA TYR A 55 -14.42 -16.86 2.56
C TYR A 55 -13.54 -15.63 2.38
N THR A 56 -12.49 -15.78 1.61
CA THR A 56 -11.51 -14.70 1.44
C THR A 56 -11.98 -13.67 0.42
N ALA A 57 -11.53 -12.43 0.56
CA ALA A 57 -11.80 -11.38 -0.44
C ALA A 57 -11.34 -11.79 -1.85
N LYS A 58 -10.29 -12.60 -1.95
CA LYS A 58 -9.79 -13.16 -3.21
C LYS A 58 -10.79 -14.15 -3.84
N GLU A 59 -11.43 -15.00 -3.03
CA GLU A 59 -12.44 -15.93 -3.52
C GLU A 59 -13.71 -15.19 -3.93
N LEU A 60 -14.10 -14.15 -3.17
CA LEU A 60 -15.23 -13.27 -3.52
C LEU A 60 -14.96 -12.55 -4.85
N ALA A 61 -13.81 -11.91 -5.01
CA ALA A 61 -13.42 -11.25 -6.24
C ALA A 61 -13.48 -12.19 -7.45
N LYS A 62 -12.93 -13.40 -7.28
CA LYS A 62 -12.93 -14.42 -8.34
C LYS A 62 -14.34 -14.87 -8.70
N SER A 63 -15.25 -14.99 -7.72
CA SER A 63 -16.65 -15.36 -7.96
C SER A 63 -17.46 -14.26 -8.65
N GLN A 64 -17.12 -12.99 -8.39
CA GLN A 64 -17.80 -11.82 -8.95
C GLN A 64 -17.18 -11.34 -10.28
N GLY A 65 -16.01 -11.87 -10.68
CA GLY A 65 -15.26 -11.39 -11.85
C GLY A 65 -14.68 -9.98 -11.69
N ILE A 66 -14.59 -9.47 -10.44
CA ILE A 66 -14.03 -8.15 -10.12
C ILE A 66 -12.54 -8.30 -9.80
N THR A 67 -11.67 -7.54 -10.47
CA THR A 67 -10.25 -7.49 -10.14
C THR A 67 -9.98 -6.45 -9.07
N HIS A 68 -9.06 -6.75 -8.17
CA HIS A 68 -8.66 -5.89 -7.08
C HIS A 68 -7.22 -5.41 -7.28
N LEU A 69 -7.03 -4.09 -7.38
CA LEU A 69 -5.78 -3.48 -7.77
C LEU A 69 -5.34 -2.44 -6.75
N VAL A 70 -4.04 -2.37 -6.46
CA VAL A 70 -3.43 -1.25 -5.74
C VAL A 70 -2.48 -0.51 -6.66
N TYR A 71 -2.56 0.83 -6.65
CA TYR A 71 -1.69 1.71 -7.41
C TYR A 71 -0.84 2.54 -6.44
N PRO A 72 0.43 2.17 -6.18
CA PRO A 72 1.30 2.94 -5.33
C PRO A 72 1.73 4.23 -6.01
N ARG A 73 1.67 5.35 -5.29
CA ARG A 73 2.11 6.68 -5.73
C ARG A 73 3.17 7.19 -4.77
N PHE A 74 4.42 7.28 -5.21
CA PHE A 74 5.52 7.79 -4.40
C PHE A 74 5.44 9.30 -4.28
N THR A 75 5.48 9.82 -3.04
CA THR A 75 5.35 11.24 -2.77
C THR A 75 6.68 11.89 -2.43
N ARG A 76 6.77 13.21 -2.59
CA ARG A 76 7.94 14.02 -2.21
C ARG A 76 7.84 14.61 -0.81
N ALA A 77 6.97 14.08 0.05
CA ALA A 77 6.88 14.53 1.43
C ALA A 77 8.12 14.09 2.22
N VAL A 78 8.93 15.03 2.69
CA VAL A 78 10.19 14.78 3.39
C VAL A 78 10.12 15.30 4.82
N ALA A 79 10.54 14.48 5.78
CA ALA A 79 10.70 14.90 7.16
C ALA A 79 11.98 15.72 7.35
N PRO A 80 12.01 16.70 8.29
CA PRO A 80 13.24 17.38 8.66
C PRO A 80 14.33 16.40 9.09
N ARG A 81 15.55 16.59 8.59
CA ARG A 81 16.70 15.65 8.62
C ARG A 81 17.03 15.06 10.01
N PHE A 82 16.93 15.86 11.07
CA PHE A 82 17.36 15.47 12.42
C PHE A 82 16.27 14.82 13.29
N GLN A 83 15.05 14.68 12.81
CA GLN A 83 13.91 14.24 13.62
C GLN A 83 13.22 12.97 13.11
N ASN A 84 13.60 12.46 11.93
CA ASN A 84 12.85 11.44 11.23
C ASN A 84 12.59 10.15 12.04
N GLU A 85 13.57 9.65 12.79
CA GLU A 85 13.42 8.43 13.60
C GLU A 85 12.66 8.63 14.92
N LYS A 86 12.66 9.86 15.46
CA LYS A 86 12.06 10.21 16.76
C LYS A 86 10.87 11.15 16.66
N MET A 87 10.40 11.40 15.44
CA MET A 87 9.30 12.33 15.18
C MET A 87 8.02 11.89 15.85
N HIS A 88 7.32 12.83 16.49
CA HIS A 88 6.01 12.56 17.05
C HIS A 88 4.98 12.29 15.94
N PRO A 89 4.06 11.33 16.10
CA PRO A 89 3.07 11.00 15.06
C PRO A 89 2.30 12.21 14.51
N ASN A 90 1.90 13.15 15.36
CA ASN A 90 1.18 14.34 14.93
C ASN A 90 2.00 15.25 14.00
N GLU A 91 3.32 15.36 14.25
CA GLU A 91 4.23 16.13 13.39
C GLU A 91 4.40 15.46 12.03
N ALA A 92 4.59 14.14 12.00
CA ALA A 92 4.66 13.39 10.75
C ALA A 92 3.38 13.54 9.91
N TYR A 93 2.23 13.42 10.55
CA TYR A 93 0.95 13.63 9.86
C TYR A 93 0.75 15.09 9.39
N ALA A 94 1.25 16.09 10.11
CA ALA A 94 1.20 17.48 9.67
C ALA A 94 1.99 17.69 8.37
N ILE A 95 3.17 17.06 8.24
CA ILE A 95 3.99 17.14 7.04
C ILE A 95 3.21 16.68 5.80
N VAL A 96 2.55 15.52 5.85
CA VAL A 96 1.81 14.99 4.68
C VAL A 96 0.48 15.72 4.45
N ARG A 97 -0.15 16.24 5.51
CA ARG A 97 -1.38 17.02 5.41
C ARG A 97 -1.16 18.37 4.74
N ASP A 98 -0.03 19.01 5.06
CA ASP A 98 0.28 20.38 4.64
C ASP A 98 1.18 20.41 3.38
N ASN A 99 1.46 19.25 2.76
CA ASN A 99 2.29 19.15 1.57
C ASN A 99 1.50 19.37 0.29
N GLU A 100 1.75 20.50 -0.38
CA GLU A 100 1.03 20.89 -1.60
C GLU A 100 1.32 19.98 -2.80
N ASP A 101 2.56 19.48 -2.96
CA ASP A 101 2.90 18.58 -4.07
C ASP A 101 2.14 17.26 -3.94
N ARG A 102 2.01 16.77 -2.71
CA ARG A 102 1.22 15.57 -2.40
C ARG A 102 -0.26 15.77 -2.69
N ASP A 103 -0.81 16.91 -2.32
CA ASP A 103 -2.20 17.25 -2.62
C ASP A 103 -2.44 17.41 -4.13
N ASN A 104 -1.48 18.00 -4.86
CA ASN A 104 -1.53 18.12 -6.31
C ASN A 104 -1.58 16.72 -6.97
N LEU A 105 -0.75 15.79 -6.50
CA LEU A 105 -0.76 14.40 -6.97
C LEU A 105 -2.11 13.73 -6.71
N ILE A 106 -2.66 13.85 -5.50
CA ILE A 106 -3.98 13.32 -5.14
C ILE A 106 -5.07 13.87 -6.07
N ILE A 107 -5.09 15.18 -6.27
CA ILE A 107 -6.10 15.85 -7.09
C ILE A 107 -5.99 15.42 -8.55
N GLN A 108 -4.76 15.28 -9.08
CA GLN A 108 -4.57 14.82 -10.45
C GLN A 108 -5.08 13.38 -10.62
N ASP A 109 -4.74 12.48 -9.71
CA ASP A 109 -5.20 11.08 -9.74
C ASP A 109 -6.73 11.01 -9.66
N VAL A 110 -7.38 11.81 -8.81
CA VAL A 110 -8.84 11.88 -8.71
C VAL A 110 -9.47 12.38 -10.01
N LYS A 111 -8.90 13.43 -10.64
CA LYS A 111 -9.38 13.94 -11.93
C LYS A 111 -9.26 12.89 -13.03
N ASN A 112 -8.17 12.13 -13.06
CA ASN A 112 -7.99 11.02 -13.99
C ASN A 112 -9.06 9.94 -13.77
N CYS A 113 -9.37 9.58 -12.50
CA CYS A 113 -10.44 8.66 -12.17
C CYS A 113 -11.81 9.12 -12.74
N ILE A 114 -12.14 10.39 -12.60
CA ILE A 114 -13.40 10.94 -13.15
C ILE A 114 -13.42 10.87 -14.67
N GLN A 115 -12.31 11.17 -15.34
CA GLN A 115 -12.20 11.04 -16.81
C GLN A 115 -12.37 9.60 -17.29
N GLU A 116 -11.95 8.62 -16.49
CA GLU A 116 -12.13 7.19 -16.72
C GLU A 116 -13.54 6.67 -16.35
N GLY A 117 -14.45 7.55 -15.91
CA GLY A 117 -15.82 7.20 -15.51
C GLY A 117 -15.91 6.50 -14.15
N ARG A 118 -14.89 6.61 -13.31
CA ARG A 118 -14.82 5.99 -11.98
C ARG A 118 -15.53 6.83 -10.91
N THR A 119 -15.82 6.18 -9.78
CA THR A 119 -16.46 6.82 -8.62
C THR A 119 -15.52 6.74 -7.41
N PRO A 120 -14.63 7.74 -7.23
CA PRO A 120 -13.63 7.72 -6.17
C PRO A 120 -14.21 8.14 -4.81
N VAL A 121 -13.71 7.48 -3.74
CA VAL A 121 -13.78 7.95 -2.37
C VAL A 121 -12.40 8.34 -1.85
N ILE A 122 -12.29 9.57 -1.37
CA ILE A 122 -11.05 10.12 -0.79
C ILE A 122 -11.16 10.06 0.72
N LEU A 123 -10.23 9.35 1.37
CA LEU A 123 -10.20 9.23 2.82
C LEU A 123 -9.08 10.06 3.44
N SER A 124 -9.45 11.07 4.19
CA SER A 124 -8.54 11.82 5.04
C SER A 124 -8.74 11.49 6.52
N ARG A 125 -7.66 11.53 7.29
CA ARG A 125 -7.69 11.47 8.76
C ARG A 125 -8.17 12.76 9.38
N PHE A 126 -7.95 13.91 8.70
CA PHE A 126 -8.17 15.25 9.23
C PHE A 126 -9.31 15.95 8.50
N VAL A 127 -10.17 16.60 9.26
CA VAL A 127 -11.31 17.36 8.72
C VAL A 127 -10.82 18.53 7.87
N ASP A 128 -9.82 19.28 8.33
CA ASP A 128 -9.26 20.43 7.59
C ASP A 128 -8.69 20.00 6.23
N HIS A 129 -7.97 18.86 6.19
CA HIS A 129 -7.45 18.32 4.95
C HIS A 129 -8.59 17.85 4.01
N ALA A 130 -9.62 17.20 4.57
CA ALA A 130 -10.79 16.81 3.78
C ALA A 130 -11.50 18.04 3.16
N ARG A 131 -11.66 19.13 3.92
CA ARG A 131 -12.22 20.42 3.42
C ARG A 131 -11.33 21.03 2.32
N LYS A 132 -10.02 21.08 2.54
CA LYS A 132 -9.05 21.60 1.54
C LYS A 132 -9.15 20.83 0.22
N LEU A 133 -9.24 19.49 0.28
CA LEU A 133 -9.41 18.66 -0.92
C LEU A 133 -10.78 18.87 -1.57
N TYR A 134 -11.84 19.06 -0.78
CA TYR A 134 -13.18 19.37 -1.26
C TYR A 134 -13.17 20.68 -2.05
N ASP A 135 -12.67 21.77 -1.48
CA ASP A 135 -12.61 23.10 -2.12
C ASP A 135 -11.87 23.06 -3.47
N ARG A 136 -10.82 22.24 -3.56
CA ARG A 136 -10.01 22.08 -4.77
C ARG A 136 -10.63 21.16 -5.83
N LEU A 137 -11.55 20.28 -5.45
CA LEU A 137 -12.21 19.31 -6.33
C LEU A 137 -13.66 19.66 -6.62
N GLU A 138 -14.23 20.70 -6.02
CA GLU A 138 -15.65 21.06 -6.09
C GLU A 138 -16.20 21.14 -7.53
N THR A 139 -15.37 21.56 -8.49
CA THR A 139 -15.74 21.67 -9.90
C THR A 139 -15.26 20.52 -10.77
N SER A 140 -14.72 19.44 -10.17
CA SER A 140 -14.08 18.35 -10.92
C SER A 140 -15.01 17.19 -11.28
N ALA A 141 -16.25 17.22 -10.78
CA ALA A 141 -17.30 16.27 -11.08
C ALA A 141 -18.68 16.96 -11.04
N ASP A 142 -19.73 16.29 -11.52
CA ASP A 142 -21.10 16.81 -11.43
C ASP A 142 -21.56 16.94 -9.98
N TYR A 143 -21.11 16.00 -9.13
CA TYR A 143 -21.38 16.01 -7.70
C TYR A 143 -20.13 15.74 -6.89
N VAL A 144 -19.86 16.58 -5.91
CA VAL A 144 -18.78 16.39 -4.94
C VAL A 144 -19.36 16.46 -3.54
N PHE A 145 -19.26 15.38 -2.79
CA PHE A 145 -19.80 15.26 -1.44
C PHE A 145 -18.68 15.26 -0.40
N LEU A 146 -18.93 16.00 0.69
CA LEU A 146 -18.04 16.02 1.86
C LEU A 146 -18.78 15.39 3.05
N LEU A 147 -18.26 14.28 3.58
CA LEU A 147 -18.82 13.55 4.71
C LEU A 147 -17.81 13.54 5.86
N ILE A 148 -18.03 14.34 6.89
CA ILE A 148 -17.10 14.54 8.00
C ILE A 148 -17.72 14.21 9.36
N GLY A 149 -16.87 13.87 10.34
CA GLY A 149 -17.33 13.46 11.67
C GLY A 149 -17.94 14.58 12.52
N GLU A 150 -17.76 15.85 12.11
CA GLU A 150 -18.34 17.02 12.77
C GLU A 150 -19.81 17.22 12.41
N ASP A 151 -20.28 16.64 11.29
CA ASP A 151 -21.64 16.75 10.86
C ASP A 151 -22.59 15.97 11.77
N SER A 152 -23.79 16.51 11.98
CA SER A 152 -24.82 15.80 12.70
C SER A 152 -25.23 14.51 11.97
N LYS A 153 -25.70 13.49 12.70
CA LYS A 153 -26.21 12.25 12.10
C LYS A 153 -27.33 12.50 11.07
N ARG A 154 -28.09 13.57 11.23
CA ARG A 154 -29.13 13.97 10.28
C ARG A 154 -28.52 14.47 8.98
N GLU A 155 -27.50 15.28 9.07
CA GLU A 155 -26.78 15.82 7.91
C GLU A 155 -26.05 14.71 7.16
N GLN A 156 -25.35 13.82 7.86
CA GLN A 156 -24.70 12.65 7.27
C GLN A 156 -25.70 11.78 6.48
N ARG A 157 -26.87 11.53 7.04
CA ARG A 157 -27.93 10.79 6.33
C ARG A 157 -28.42 11.55 5.10
N ARG A 158 -28.63 12.87 5.20
CA ARG A 158 -29.03 13.70 4.07
C ARG A 158 -28.02 13.58 2.91
N ILE A 159 -26.73 13.70 3.19
CA ILE A 159 -25.66 13.56 2.19
C ILE A 159 -25.73 12.18 1.54
N ILE A 160 -25.84 11.11 2.31
CA ILE A 160 -25.93 9.74 1.80
C ILE A 160 -27.19 9.57 0.93
N ASP A 161 -28.35 10.10 1.36
CA ASP A 161 -29.59 10.04 0.57
C ASP A 161 -29.46 10.84 -0.76
N GLU A 162 -28.75 11.95 -0.75
CA GLU A 162 -28.45 12.73 -1.97
C GLU A 162 -27.52 11.96 -2.91
N MET A 163 -26.47 11.30 -2.39
CA MET A 163 -25.58 10.45 -3.18
C MET A 163 -26.36 9.35 -3.90
N HIS A 164 -27.33 8.71 -3.23
CA HIS A 164 -28.16 7.65 -3.84
C HIS A 164 -29.10 8.15 -4.96
N ARG A 165 -29.33 9.46 -5.05
CA ARG A 165 -30.14 10.07 -6.12
C ARG A 165 -29.36 10.41 -7.37
N VAL A 166 -28.03 10.45 -7.28
CA VAL A 166 -27.15 10.73 -8.44
C VAL A 166 -27.31 9.65 -9.49
N GLN A 167 -27.56 10.05 -10.72
CA GLN A 167 -27.81 9.11 -11.83
C GLN A 167 -26.51 8.38 -12.22
N PRO A 168 -26.57 7.16 -12.77
CA PRO A 168 -25.38 6.39 -13.13
C PRO A 168 -24.43 7.08 -14.12
N GLN A 169 -24.95 7.91 -15.01
CA GLN A 169 -24.20 8.67 -16.02
C GLN A 169 -23.55 9.96 -15.49
N GLU A 170 -23.95 10.44 -14.31
CA GLU A 170 -23.39 11.62 -13.68
C GLU A 170 -22.15 11.25 -12.86
N THR A 171 -21.13 12.09 -12.86
CA THR A 171 -19.88 11.86 -12.13
C THR A 171 -20.00 12.23 -10.66
N LEU A 172 -19.37 11.45 -9.77
CA LEU A 172 -19.44 11.65 -8.33
C LEU A 172 -18.09 11.47 -7.66
N ILE A 173 -17.73 12.39 -6.77
CA ILE A 173 -16.60 12.28 -5.85
C ILE A 173 -17.14 12.30 -4.42
N LEU A 174 -16.70 11.34 -3.58
CA LEU A 174 -16.93 11.38 -2.14
C LEU A 174 -15.62 11.69 -1.42
N ILE A 175 -15.63 12.72 -0.57
CA ILE A 175 -14.53 13.02 0.34
C ILE A 175 -15.02 12.78 1.76
N ALA A 176 -14.30 11.97 2.53
CA ALA A 176 -14.76 11.60 3.85
C ALA A 176 -13.63 11.50 4.88
N THR A 177 -13.99 11.66 6.16
CA THR A 177 -13.10 11.24 7.24
C THR A 177 -13.27 9.74 7.51
N GLY A 178 -12.14 9.03 7.67
CA GLY A 178 -12.10 7.56 7.61
C GLY A 178 -13.05 6.80 8.55
N LYS A 179 -13.43 7.38 9.69
CA LYS A 179 -14.39 6.75 10.61
C LYS A 179 -15.79 6.58 10.03
N LEU A 180 -16.19 7.44 9.08
CA LEU A 180 -17.55 7.44 8.53
C LEU A 180 -17.76 6.42 7.41
N ILE A 181 -16.70 6.00 6.75
CA ILE A 181 -16.73 4.92 5.75
C ILE A 181 -16.59 3.53 6.41
N GLY A 182 -16.59 3.49 7.73
CA GLY A 182 -16.53 2.27 8.53
C GLY A 182 -17.87 1.51 8.58
N GLU A 183 -18.26 1.08 9.77
CA GLU A 183 -19.47 0.30 9.99
C GLU A 183 -20.74 1.05 9.54
N GLY A 184 -21.61 0.36 8.81
CA GLY A 184 -22.92 0.89 8.39
C GLY A 184 -22.92 1.75 7.13
N PHE A 185 -21.77 2.12 6.56
CA PHE A 185 -21.75 2.82 5.27
C PHE A 185 -21.91 1.84 4.10
N ASP A 186 -22.90 2.08 3.23
CA ASP A 186 -23.15 1.27 2.05
C ASP A 186 -23.46 2.14 0.82
N PHE A 187 -22.52 2.16 -0.13
CA PHE A 187 -22.69 2.83 -1.41
C PHE A 187 -21.96 2.02 -2.51
N PRO A 188 -22.66 1.06 -3.13
CA PRO A 188 -22.07 0.06 -4.03
C PRO A 188 -21.36 0.60 -5.25
N ARG A 189 -21.71 1.82 -5.70
CA ARG A 189 -21.11 2.46 -6.87
C ARG A 189 -19.63 2.79 -6.71
N LEU A 190 -19.13 2.97 -5.47
CA LEU A 190 -17.71 3.28 -5.23
C LEU A 190 -16.81 2.15 -5.76
N ASP A 191 -15.83 2.51 -6.56
CA ASP A 191 -14.88 1.59 -7.21
C ASP A 191 -13.42 1.99 -7.01
N THR A 192 -13.16 3.17 -6.49
CA THR A 192 -11.81 3.69 -6.28
C THR A 192 -11.65 4.25 -4.88
N LEU A 193 -10.61 3.78 -4.16
CA LEU A 193 -10.21 4.30 -2.85
C LEU A 193 -8.94 5.13 -2.99
N VAL A 194 -9.01 6.38 -2.58
CA VAL A 194 -7.89 7.32 -2.54
C VAL A 194 -7.50 7.53 -1.08
N MET A 195 -6.39 6.95 -0.63
CA MET A 195 -5.94 7.05 0.76
C MET A 195 -5.14 8.33 0.98
N ALA A 196 -5.82 9.47 1.11
CA ALA A 196 -5.19 10.77 1.29
C ALA A 196 -4.39 10.89 2.60
N SER A 197 -4.61 10.03 3.58
CA SER A 197 -3.79 9.95 4.80
C SER A 197 -3.22 8.55 4.99
N PRO A 198 -1.95 8.41 5.36
CA PRO A 198 -1.34 7.11 5.64
C PRO A 198 -2.05 6.38 6.79
N VAL A 199 -2.32 5.09 6.61
CA VAL A 199 -2.89 4.22 7.64
C VAL A 199 -1.99 3.01 7.84
N ALA A 200 -1.86 2.54 9.09
CA ALA A 200 -1.01 1.40 9.43
C ALA A 200 -1.81 0.12 9.70
N TRP A 201 -3.09 0.27 10.07
CA TRP A 201 -3.84 -0.86 10.58
C TRP A 201 -4.42 -1.72 9.45
N LYS A 202 -4.03 -2.98 9.46
CA LYS A 202 -4.42 -4.01 8.51
C LYS A 202 -5.94 -4.20 8.40
N GLY A 203 -6.66 -4.21 9.55
CA GLY A 203 -8.11 -4.34 9.59
C GLY A 203 -8.82 -3.14 8.94
N LEU A 204 -8.29 -1.93 9.07
CA LEU A 204 -8.87 -0.73 8.49
C LEU A 204 -8.80 -0.75 6.96
N VAL A 205 -7.67 -1.17 6.40
CA VAL A 205 -7.52 -1.36 4.94
C VAL A 205 -8.51 -2.40 4.42
N ALA A 206 -8.62 -3.54 5.10
CA ALA A 206 -9.57 -4.59 4.72
C ALA A 206 -11.04 -4.11 4.83
N GLN A 207 -11.37 -3.31 5.84
CA GLN A 207 -12.69 -2.72 6.02
C GLN A 207 -13.05 -1.75 4.89
N TYR A 208 -12.14 -0.83 4.55
CA TYR A 208 -12.37 0.11 3.44
C TYR A 208 -12.46 -0.62 2.10
N ALA A 209 -11.53 -1.55 1.83
CA ALA A 209 -11.57 -2.39 0.65
C ALA A 209 -12.89 -3.18 0.54
N GLY A 210 -13.38 -3.73 1.66
CA GLY A 210 -14.65 -4.45 1.71
C GLY A 210 -15.86 -3.60 1.32
N ARG A 211 -15.83 -2.28 1.55
CA ARG A 211 -16.92 -1.37 1.12
C ARG A 211 -16.95 -1.15 -0.39
N LEU A 212 -15.80 -1.22 -1.04
CA LEU A 212 -15.72 -1.10 -2.49
C LEU A 212 -16.08 -2.42 -3.21
N ASN A 213 -15.99 -3.55 -2.52
CA ASN A 213 -16.26 -4.87 -3.10
C ASN A 213 -17.76 -5.20 -3.27
N ARG A 214 -18.63 -4.20 -3.10
CA ARG A 214 -20.06 -4.36 -3.38
C ARG A 214 -20.31 -4.46 -4.88
N GLU A 215 -21.20 -5.37 -5.25
CA GLU A 215 -21.63 -5.51 -6.65
C GLU A 215 -22.36 -4.24 -7.12
N TYR A 216 -21.98 -3.77 -8.28
CA TYR A 216 -22.63 -2.66 -8.98
C TYR A 216 -22.53 -2.91 -10.49
N GLU A 217 -23.57 -2.58 -11.22
CA GLU A 217 -23.62 -2.80 -12.66
C GLU A 217 -22.49 -2.05 -13.38
N GLY A 218 -21.72 -2.76 -14.20
CA GLY A 218 -20.57 -2.20 -14.91
C GLY A 218 -19.26 -2.15 -14.14
N LYS A 219 -19.24 -2.50 -12.84
CA LYS A 219 -18.00 -2.53 -12.06
C LYS A 219 -17.18 -3.79 -12.41
N THR A 220 -16.02 -3.59 -13.02
CA THR A 220 -15.10 -4.67 -13.43
C THR A 220 -13.86 -4.76 -12.54
N ASN A 221 -13.49 -3.66 -11.89
CA ASN A 221 -12.34 -3.62 -11.00
C ASN A 221 -12.54 -2.62 -9.86
N VAL A 222 -11.74 -2.81 -8.81
CA VAL A 222 -11.60 -1.89 -7.67
C VAL A 222 -10.14 -1.48 -7.55
N ILE A 223 -9.89 -0.18 -7.48
CA ILE A 223 -8.54 0.40 -7.38
C ILE A 223 -8.33 1.08 -6.03
N ILE A 224 -7.16 0.88 -5.44
CA ILE A 224 -6.67 1.64 -4.29
C ILE A 224 -5.47 2.47 -4.73
N TYR A 225 -5.58 3.80 -4.67
CA TYR A 225 -4.43 4.71 -4.75
C TYR A 225 -3.80 4.81 -3.36
N ASP A 226 -2.59 4.29 -3.23
CA ASP A 226 -1.81 4.28 -1.99
C ASP A 226 -0.62 5.25 -2.11
N TYR A 227 -0.69 6.38 -1.41
CA TYR A 227 0.39 7.39 -1.41
C TYR A 227 1.48 6.98 -0.45
N VAL A 228 2.67 6.71 -1.01
CA VAL A 228 3.82 6.13 -0.33
C VAL A 228 4.81 7.23 0.05
N ASP A 229 4.75 7.64 1.32
CA ASP A 229 5.57 8.72 1.87
C ASP A 229 6.88 8.12 2.44
N ILE A 230 7.79 7.66 1.55
CA ILE A 230 8.99 6.87 1.90
C ILE A 230 10.01 7.62 2.74
N HIS A 231 10.11 8.95 2.57
CA HIS A 231 11.08 9.77 3.31
C HIS A 231 10.64 10.11 4.74
N ILE A 232 9.52 9.53 5.21
CA ILE A 232 9.06 9.63 6.59
C ILE A 232 9.03 8.22 7.18
N ALA A 233 10.05 7.87 7.97
CA ALA A 233 10.29 6.52 8.47
C ALA A 233 9.06 5.85 9.13
N MET A 234 8.19 6.62 9.78
CA MET A 234 6.95 6.12 10.33
C MET A 234 5.98 5.66 9.22
N PHE A 235 5.82 6.42 8.16
CA PHE A 235 4.89 6.12 7.07
C PHE A 235 5.43 5.03 6.15
N GLU A 236 6.74 4.94 5.96
CA GLU A 236 7.39 3.81 5.32
C GLU A 236 7.05 2.49 6.03
N LYS A 237 7.23 2.44 7.37
CA LYS A 237 6.86 1.26 8.17
C LYS A 237 5.35 0.94 8.08
N MET A 238 4.50 1.97 7.98
CA MET A 238 3.06 1.78 7.77
C MET A 238 2.77 1.20 6.39
N TYR A 239 3.50 1.64 5.36
CA TYR A 239 3.36 1.11 4.00
C TYR A 239 3.71 -0.39 3.94
N TYR A 240 4.79 -0.83 4.57
CA TYR A 240 5.12 -2.26 4.64
C TYR A 240 4.00 -3.10 5.29
N LYS A 241 3.34 -2.56 6.32
CA LYS A 241 2.17 -3.23 6.92
C LYS A 241 0.98 -3.28 5.96
N ARG A 242 0.78 -2.24 5.13
CA ARG A 242 -0.25 -2.23 4.08
C ARG A 242 0.06 -3.24 2.98
N LEU A 243 1.31 -3.35 2.53
CA LEU A 243 1.71 -4.37 1.54
C LEU A 243 1.32 -5.78 2.02
N LYS A 244 1.59 -6.11 3.28
CA LYS A 244 1.19 -7.39 3.89
C LYS A 244 -0.34 -7.55 3.88
N ALA A 245 -1.08 -6.49 4.17
CA ALA A 245 -2.55 -6.50 4.15
C ALA A 245 -3.09 -6.70 2.72
N TYR A 246 -2.58 -5.98 1.71
CA TYR A 246 -2.98 -6.14 0.32
C TYR A 246 -2.79 -7.56 -0.19
N ARG A 247 -1.61 -8.15 0.08
CA ARG A 247 -1.35 -9.56 -0.25
C ARG A 247 -2.38 -10.51 0.36
N GLN A 248 -2.76 -10.28 1.63
CA GLN A 248 -3.70 -11.16 2.35
C GLN A 248 -5.14 -11.05 1.86
N ILE A 249 -5.56 -9.86 1.41
CA ILE A 249 -6.89 -9.64 0.85
C ILE A 249 -6.93 -9.85 -0.67
N GLY A 250 -5.80 -10.26 -1.29
CA GLY A 250 -5.74 -10.66 -2.70
C GLY A 250 -5.74 -9.51 -3.70
N TYR A 251 -5.19 -8.36 -3.31
CA TYR A 251 -4.96 -7.24 -4.24
C TYR A 251 -3.66 -7.44 -5.01
N ASP A 252 -3.71 -7.15 -6.31
CA ASP A 252 -2.55 -7.09 -7.21
C ASP A 252 -2.15 -5.63 -7.46
N ILE A 253 -0.92 -5.41 -7.96
CA ILE A 253 -0.45 -4.06 -8.31
C ILE A 253 -1.00 -3.65 -9.68
N TYR A 254 -1.57 -2.44 -9.77
CA TYR A 254 -2.12 -1.89 -11.01
C TYR A 254 -1.04 -1.56 -12.04
N GLN A 255 -1.31 -1.83 -13.31
CA GLN A 255 -0.36 -1.68 -14.42
C GLN A 255 -0.49 -0.38 -15.23
N GLY A 256 -1.57 0.38 -15.05
CA GLY A 256 -1.93 1.44 -16.01
C GLY A 256 -2.58 0.90 -17.29
N ALA A 257 -3.14 1.81 -18.08
CA ALA A 257 -3.92 1.49 -19.29
C ALA A 257 -3.07 1.18 -20.54
N SER A 258 -1.78 0.90 -20.43
CA SER A 258 -0.92 0.64 -21.60
C SER A 258 -0.70 -0.84 -21.86
N GLU A 259 -1.15 -1.26 -23.05
CA GLU A 259 -0.94 -2.50 -23.78
C GLU A 259 -1.87 -3.68 -23.48
N GLU A 260 -2.55 -4.11 -24.55
CA GLU A 260 -3.34 -5.33 -24.64
C GLU A 260 -2.55 -6.55 -24.17
N VAL A 261 -2.90 -7.08 -23.01
CA VAL A 261 -2.31 -8.30 -22.46
C VAL A 261 -3.03 -9.49 -23.07
N THR A 262 -2.40 -10.10 -24.06
CA THR A 262 -2.98 -11.24 -24.83
C THR A 262 -2.81 -12.60 -24.16
N SER A 263 -2.35 -12.71 -22.90
CA SER A 263 -2.36 -13.99 -22.19
C SER A 263 -2.44 -13.85 -20.66
N GLN A 264 -3.38 -14.55 -20.02
CA GLN A 264 -3.56 -14.60 -18.57
C GLN A 264 -2.32 -15.13 -17.81
N GLU A 265 -1.50 -15.97 -18.39
CA GLU A 265 -0.31 -16.55 -17.77
C GLU A 265 0.82 -15.53 -17.55
N ASN A 266 0.95 -14.54 -18.43
CA ASN A 266 1.96 -13.46 -18.26
C ASN A 266 1.54 -12.38 -17.26
N PHE A 267 0.27 -12.33 -16.86
CA PHE A 267 -0.26 -11.33 -15.94
C PHE A 267 0.20 -11.55 -14.50
N VAL A 268 0.28 -12.81 -14.06
CA VAL A 268 0.60 -13.19 -12.66
C VAL A 268 2.01 -12.77 -12.23
N HIS A 269 2.94 -12.56 -13.18
CA HIS A 269 4.33 -12.22 -12.89
C HIS A 269 4.73 -10.78 -13.18
N ARG A 270 3.86 -9.97 -13.80
CA ARG A 270 4.22 -8.58 -14.13
C ARG A 270 4.17 -7.64 -12.93
N ASN A 271 3.07 -7.68 -12.17
CA ASN A 271 2.88 -6.82 -11.00
C ASN A 271 2.28 -7.63 -9.87
N SER A 272 2.98 -7.76 -8.75
CA SER A 272 2.54 -8.62 -7.64
C SER A 272 3.16 -8.19 -6.32
N ILE A 273 2.55 -8.66 -5.23
CA ILE A 273 3.08 -8.53 -3.89
C ILE A 273 3.59 -9.89 -3.41
N PHE A 274 4.87 -9.96 -3.09
CA PHE A 274 5.56 -11.17 -2.68
C PHE A 274 5.89 -11.18 -1.19
N GLY A 275 6.02 -12.35 -0.60
CA GLY A 275 6.70 -12.56 0.67
C GLY A 275 8.09 -13.13 0.44
N ILE A 276 8.84 -13.26 1.53
CA ILE A 276 10.21 -13.74 1.50
C ILE A 276 10.36 -15.18 0.92
N ASP A 277 9.32 -15.97 1.02
CA ASP A 277 9.28 -17.37 0.61
C ASP A 277 9.15 -17.57 -0.91
N ASN A 278 8.80 -16.54 -1.67
CA ASN A 278 8.45 -16.72 -3.09
C ASN A 278 8.90 -15.60 -4.05
N TYR A 279 9.67 -14.60 -3.60
CA TYR A 279 10.10 -13.50 -4.46
C TYR A 279 11.38 -13.82 -5.23
N PHE A 280 12.29 -14.61 -4.64
CA PHE A 280 13.70 -14.67 -5.04
C PHE A 280 13.91 -15.17 -6.47
N GLU A 281 13.19 -16.20 -6.91
CA GLU A 281 13.35 -16.76 -8.27
C GLU A 281 12.91 -15.76 -9.35
N ILE A 282 11.83 -15.02 -9.08
CA ILE A 282 11.31 -13.99 -10.01
C ILE A 282 12.24 -12.79 -10.02
N TYR A 283 12.71 -12.34 -8.84
CA TYR A 283 13.68 -11.27 -8.71
C TYR A 283 15.00 -11.59 -9.45
N LYS A 284 15.52 -12.79 -9.27
CA LYS A 284 16.69 -13.29 -9.98
C LYS A 284 16.49 -13.32 -11.50
N SER A 285 15.33 -13.76 -11.94
CA SER A 285 14.96 -13.75 -13.36
C SER A 285 14.94 -12.34 -13.94
N ASP A 286 14.39 -11.37 -13.21
CA ASP A 286 14.38 -9.97 -13.63
C ASP A 286 15.80 -9.37 -13.70
N LEU A 287 16.66 -9.65 -12.72
CA LEU A 287 18.07 -9.22 -12.76
C LEU A 287 18.80 -9.78 -13.97
N LEU A 288 18.60 -11.06 -14.28
CA LEU A 288 19.20 -11.70 -15.47
C LEU A 288 18.60 -11.21 -16.79
N ALA A 289 17.38 -10.69 -16.80
CA ALA A 289 16.74 -10.11 -17.97
C ALA A 289 17.21 -8.67 -18.26
N ALA A 290 17.88 -8.01 -17.31
CA ALA A 290 18.38 -6.63 -17.45
C ALA A 290 19.26 -6.46 -18.68
N LYS A 291 19.08 -5.32 -19.39
CA LYS A 291 19.77 -5.00 -20.65
C LYS A 291 20.64 -3.74 -20.59
N LYS A 292 20.27 -2.77 -19.76
CA LYS A 292 20.89 -1.45 -19.70
C LYS A 292 21.50 -1.16 -18.34
N GLU A 293 20.64 -1.13 -17.32
CA GLU A 293 21.08 -0.77 -15.96
C GLU A 293 20.25 -1.45 -14.87
N ILE A 294 20.91 -1.66 -13.73
CA ILE A 294 20.29 -2.05 -12.45
C ILE A 294 20.66 -0.98 -11.43
N ILE A 295 19.66 -0.42 -10.75
CA ILE A 295 19.86 0.51 -9.63
C ILE A 295 19.29 -0.16 -8.39
N LEU A 296 20.16 -0.51 -7.44
CA LEU A 296 19.82 -1.27 -6.26
C LEU A 296 20.14 -0.47 -5.01
N ALA A 297 19.12 -0.13 -4.23
CA ALA A 297 19.24 0.56 -2.96
C ALA A 297 19.07 -0.42 -1.79
N SER A 298 20.06 -0.49 -0.92
CA SER A 298 20.06 -1.36 0.25
C SER A 298 20.84 -0.70 1.40
N PRO A 299 20.19 -0.34 2.51
CA PRO A 299 20.85 0.27 3.66
C PRO A 299 21.81 -0.69 4.36
N ALA A 300 21.56 -1.99 4.32
CA ALA A 300 22.44 -3.01 4.88
C ALA A 300 23.05 -3.85 3.75
N ILE A 301 24.34 -4.17 3.87
CA ILE A 301 25.08 -5.04 2.95
C ILE A 301 25.79 -6.14 3.75
N SER A 302 26.01 -7.29 3.13
CA SER A 302 26.72 -8.43 3.72
C SER A 302 27.57 -9.12 2.66
N HIS A 303 28.74 -9.67 3.02
CA HIS A 303 29.64 -10.39 2.09
C HIS A 303 28.88 -11.41 1.25
N LYS A 304 28.12 -12.29 1.91
CA LYS A 304 27.39 -13.36 1.23
C LYS A 304 26.49 -12.85 0.09
N LYS A 305 25.71 -11.78 0.35
CA LYS A 305 24.78 -11.21 -0.65
C LYS A 305 25.52 -10.43 -1.74
N VAL A 306 26.63 -9.79 -1.40
CA VAL A 306 27.51 -9.10 -2.36
C VAL A 306 28.14 -10.12 -3.29
N ASP A 307 28.73 -11.21 -2.77
CA ASP A 307 29.31 -12.30 -3.55
C ASP A 307 28.27 -12.95 -4.49
N GLU A 308 27.06 -13.20 -3.97
CA GLU A 308 25.95 -13.74 -4.77
C GLU A 308 25.57 -12.81 -5.93
N LEU A 309 25.51 -11.50 -5.68
CA LEU A 309 25.18 -10.50 -6.71
C LEU A 309 26.31 -10.38 -7.74
N ILE A 310 27.58 -10.30 -7.31
CA ILE A 310 28.75 -10.26 -8.19
C ILE A 310 28.76 -11.49 -9.09
N ALA A 311 28.62 -12.69 -8.51
CA ALA A 311 28.60 -13.92 -9.29
C ALA A 311 27.44 -13.98 -10.29
N LEU A 312 26.26 -13.47 -9.90
CA LEU A 312 25.07 -13.45 -10.76
C LEU A 312 25.19 -12.49 -11.96
N LEU A 313 25.83 -11.32 -11.78
CA LEU A 313 25.82 -10.24 -12.76
C LEU A 313 27.14 -10.12 -13.55
N ARG A 314 28.19 -10.87 -13.24
CA ARG A 314 29.52 -10.79 -13.86
C ARG A 314 29.47 -10.80 -15.39
N GLU A 315 28.86 -11.81 -15.98
CA GLU A 315 28.77 -11.94 -17.45
C GLU A 315 27.95 -10.78 -18.08
N LYS A 316 26.96 -10.29 -17.37
CA LYS A 316 26.13 -9.15 -17.81
C LYS A 316 26.93 -7.84 -17.79
N GLN A 317 27.73 -7.61 -16.77
CA GLN A 317 28.60 -6.43 -16.68
C GLN A 317 29.70 -6.45 -17.73
N GLU A 318 30.30 -7.61 -18.01
CA GLU A 318 31.24 -7.79 -19.14
C GLU A 318 30.59 -7.48 -20.48
N SER A 319 29.26 -7.65 -20.58
CA SER A 319 28.44 -7.31 -21.76
C SER A 319 27.94 -5.88 -21.77
N GLY A 320 28.33 -5.04 -20.80
CA GLY A 320 28.03 -3.61 -20.72
C GLY A 320 26.82 -3.24 -19.83
N LEU A 321 26.28 -4.16 -19.02
CA LEU A 321 25.27 -3.83 -18.04
C LEU A 321 25.84 -2.92 -16.95
N ARG A 322 25.21 -1.78 -16.72
CA ARG A 322 25.57 -0.83 -15.67
C ARG A 322 24.87 -1.22 -14.36
N VAL A 323 25.60 -1.29 -13.25
CA VAL A 323 25.02 -1.60 -11.93
C VAL A 323 25.39 -0.50 -10.94
N ILE A 324 24.38 0.15 -10.37
CA ILE A 324 24.52 1.23 -9.40
C ILE A 324 24.01 0.74 -8.05
N ILE A 325 24.85 0.80 -7.04
CA ILE A 325 24.48 0.45 -5.66
C ILE A 325 24.32 1.73 -4.84
N VAL A 326 23.14 1.92 -4.28
CA VAL A 326 22.81 3.01 -3.34
C VAL A 326 22.85 2.45 -1.93
N THR A 327 23.73 2.97 -1.09
CA THR A 327 23.90 2.52 0.30
C THR A 327 24.42 3.65 1.18
N TRP A 328 24.44 3.44 2.49
CA TRP A 328 24.96 4.43 3.42
C TRP A 328 26.47 4.61 3.33
N LYS A 329 26.93 5.83 3.69
CA LYS A 329 28.34 6.07 3.95
C LYS A 329 28.84 5.22 5.13
N PRO A 330 30.11 4.77 5.13
CA PRO A 330 30.67 3.89 6.16
C PRO A 330 30.62 4.46 7.58
N ASP A 331 30.70 5.77 7.75
CA ASP A 331 30.64 6.47 9.02
C ASP A 331 29.28 6.44 9.71
N ARG A 332 28.23 6.07 8.98
CA ARG A 332 26.89 5.85 9.54
C ARG A 332 26.81 4.57 10.38
N TYR A 333 27.67 3.62 10.13
CA TYR A 333 27.79 2.39 10.90
C TYR A 333 28.73 2.63 12.10
N GLY A 334 28.43 2.10 13.29
CA GLY A 334 29.23 2.34 14.51
C GLY A 334 30.72 2.05 14.34
N TYR A 335 31.56 2.62 15.18
CA TYR A 335 33.03 2.70 15.07
C TYR A 335 33.76 1.35 14.83
N GLY A 336 33.15 0.20 15.15
CA GLY A 336 33.70 -1.14 14.91
C GLY A 336 33.41 -1.72 13.53
N ASP A 337 32.38 -1.20 12.86
CA ASP A 337 31.86 -1.79 11.62
C ASP A 337 32.32 -1.01 10.36
N SER A 338 32.79 0.21 10.52
CA SER A 338 33.11 1.09 9.39
C SER A 338 34.20 0.52 8.44
N ALA A 339 35.22 -0.16 8.99
CA ALA A 339 36.25 -0.81 8.18
C ALA A 339 35.70 -1.97 7.33
N TYR A 340 34.83 -2.78 7.90
CA TYR A 340 34.13 -3.86 7.20
C TYR A 340 33.25 -3.32 6.04
N TRP A 341 32.53 -2.23 6.28
CA TRP A 341 31.71 -1.60 5.25
C TRP A 341 32.54 -0.96 4.15
N MET A 342 33.69 -0.38 4.48
CA MET A 342 34.62 0.16 3.49
C MET A 342 35.20 -0.94 2.59
N GLU A 343 35.57 -2.09 3.17
CA GLU A 343 36.06 -3.24 2.43
C GLU A 343 35.03 -3.77 1.44
N LEU A 344 33.79 -3.97 1.86
CA LEU A 344 32.70 -4.43 0.99
C LEU A 344 32.39 -3.44 -0.14
N GLN A 345 32.39 -2.15 0.15
CA GLN A 345 32.17 -1.13 -0.88
C GLN A 345 33.31 -1.10 -1.89
N GLU A 346 34.53 -1.31 -1.44
CA GLU A 346 35.70 -1.38 -2.33
C GLU A 346 35.68 -2.64 -3.20
N GLU A 347 35.31 -3.78 -2.63
CA GLU A 347 35.11 -5.03 -3.38
C GLU A 347 34.07 -4.86 -4.50
N MET A 348 32.94 -4.21 -4.22
CA MET A 348 31.92 -3.91 -5.24
C MET A 348 32.47 -3.00 -6.34
N ARG A 349 33.24 -1.94 -6.00
CA ARG A 349 33.87 -1.06 -7.00
C ARG A 349 34.86 -1.82 -7.89
N GLN A 350 35.69 -2.69 -7.30
CA GLN A 350 36.65 -3.51 -8.05
C GLN A 350 35.96 -4.49 -9.00
N ASN A 351 34.72 -4.88 -8.70
CA ASN A 351 33.88 -5.70 -9.56
C ASN A 351 32.99 -4.88 -10.51
N GLY A 352 33.27 -3.59 -10.68
CA GLY A 352 32.62 -2.74 -11.69
C GLY A 352 31.28 -2.14 -11.26
N PHE A 353 30.92 -2.20 -9.98
CA PHE A 353 29.71 -1.55 -9.46
C PHE A 353 29.95 -0.07 -9.20
N GLU A 354 29.03 0.78 -9.66
CA GLU A 354 29.02 2.20 -9.34
C GLU A 354 28.38 2.40 -7.93
N MET A 355 29.07 3.13 -7.06
CA MET A 355 28.61 3.34 -5.69
C MET A 355 28.04 4.74 -5.52
N ASN A 356 26.77 4.86 -5.14
CA ASN A 356 26.15 6.09 -4.68
C ASN A 356 25.95 6.03 -3.16
N LEU A 357 26.77 6.78 -2.41
CA LEU A 357 26.78 6.77 -0.96
C LEU A 357 25.92 7.90 -0.40
N VAL A 358 24.86 7.53 0.33
CA VAL A 358 23.93 8.47 0.96
C VAL A 358 24.23 8.66 2.44
N GLU A 359 23.98 9.87 2.95
CA GLU A 359 24.27 10.22 4.35
C GLU A 359 23.09 9.98 5.27
N GLU A 360 21.87 10.14 4.79
CA GLU A 360 20.70 10.31 5.64
C GLU A 360 19.71 9.16 5.56
N TYR A 361 19.21 8.91 4.41
CA TYR A 361 18.18 7.90 4.19
C TYR A 361 18.54 7.04 3.00
N CYS A 362 18.40 5.74 3.16
CA CYS A 362 18.60 4.77 2.10
C CYS A 362 17.38 3.85 2.07
N GLU A 363 16.66 3.90 0.98
CA GLU A 363 15.49 3.08 0.72
C GLU A 363 15.88 1.63 0.43
N ARG A 364 14.86 0.77 0.27
CA ARG A 364 15.02 -0.63 -0.12
C ARG A 364 14.28 -0.87 -1.42
N TYR A 365 14.98 -0.75 -2.53
CA TYR A 365 14.43 -0.98 -3.86
C TYR A 365 15.45 -1.55 -4.84
N CYS A 366 14.94 -2.13 -5.91
CA CYS A 366 15.73 -2.42 -7.11
C CYS A 366 14.95 -1.95 -8.34
N VAL A 367 15.55 -1.08 -9.14
CA VAL A 367 15.01 -0.61 -10.41
C VAL A 367 15.85 -1.19 -11.53
N ILE A 368 15.19 -1.86 -12.49
CA ILE A 368 15.82 -2.54 -13.62
C ILE A 368 15.36 -1.87 -14.91
N ASP A 369 16.31 -1.42 -15.72
CA ASP A 369 16.11 -0.78 -17.04
C ASP A 369 15.13 0.41 -17.01
N ARG A 370 14.91 1.04 -15.83
CA ARG A 370 13.92 2.09 -15.57
C ARG A 370 12.48 1.68 -15.86
N GLU A 371 12.19 0.41 -15.81
CA GLU A 371 10.88 -0.15 -16.13
C GLU A 371 10.34 -1.05 -15.01
N VAL A 372 11.18 -1.99 -14.51
CA VAL A 372 10.77 -2.90 -13.45
C VAL A 372 11.26 -2.39 -12.11
N VAL A 373 10.33 -2.25 -11.17
CA VAL A 373 10.58 -1.78 -9.80
C VAL A 373 10.27 -2.90 -8.82
N TRP A 374 11.25 -3.20 -7.97
CA TRP A 374 11.08 -3.98 -6.76
C TRP A 374 11.23 -3.04 -5.55
N TYR A 375 10.20 -2.94 -4.72
CA TYR A 375 10.18 -2.07 -3.55
C TYR A 375 9.52 -2.76 -2.35
N GLY A 376 10.13 -2.64 -1.16
CA GLY A 376 9.56 -3.23 0.04
C GLY A 376 10.49 -3.22 1.24
N SER A 377 10.23 -4.10 2.22
CA SER A 377 11.00 -4.15 3.46
C SER A 377 12.30 -4.96 3.35
N VAL A 378 12.50 -5.72 2.27
CA VAL A 378 13.68 -6.59 2.09
C VAL A 378 14.96 -5.76 1.90
N ASN A 379 15.99 -6.09 2.68
CA ASN A 379 17.35 -5.62 2.41
C ASN A 379 17.98 -6.51 1.32
N PHE A 380 18.00 -6.04 0.08
CA PHE A 380 18.47 -6.84 -1.07
C PHE A 380 19.91 -7.35 -0.94
N LEU A 381 20.76 -6.60 -0.25
CA LEU A 381 22.16 -6.96 0.02
C LEU A 381 22.42 -7.33 1.49
N GLY A 382 21.43 -7.31 2.32
CA GLY A 382 21.54 -7.58 3.76
C GLY A 382 20.78 -8.83 4.20
N LYS A 383 20.55 -8.89 5.52
CA LYS A 383 19.76 -9.98 6.12
C LYS A 383 18.28 -9.75 5.84
N GLU A 384 17.59 -10.82 5.48
CA GLU A 384 16.15 -10.89 5.30
C GLU A 384 15.43 -11.20 6.62
N ASP A 385 14.19 -10.74 6.78
CA ASP A 385 13.33 -11.06 7.92
C ASP A 385 12.11 -11.87 7.43
N ALA A 386 11.62 -12.80 8.25
CA ALA A 386 10.48 -13.66 7.93
C ALA A 386 9.18 -12.88 7.64
N GLU A 387 9.08 -11.64 8.12
CA GLU A 387 7.92 -10.76 7.88
C GLU A 387 8.08 -9.82 6.67
N ASP A 388 9.21 -9.89 5.96
CA ASP A 388 9.48 -9.05 4.81
C ASP A 388 8.48 -9.26 3.67
N ASN A 389 8.12 -8.16 3.01
CA ASN A 389 7.24 -8.15 1.86
C ASN A 389 7.80 -7.21 0.79
N LEU A 390 7.59 -7.59 -0.46
CA LEU A 390 8.01 -6.84 -1.64
C LEU A 390 6.84 -6.64 -2.58
N MET A 391 6.78 -5.49 -3.21
CA MET A 391 6.01 -5.30 -4.42
C MET A 391 6.95 -5.36 -5.63
N ARG A 392 6.48 -5.97 -6.71
CA ARG A 392 7.04 -5.86 -8.05
C ARG A 392 6.07 -5.11 -8.93
N VAL A 393 6.54 -4.11 -9.64
CA VAL A 393 5.72 -3.37 -10.61
C VAL A 393 6.52 -3.09 -11.88
N SER A 394 5.88 -3.24 -13.04
CA SER A 394 6.45 -2.88 -14.34
C SER A 394 5.81 -1.57 -14.77
N SER A 395 6.48 -0.44 -14.46
CA SER A 395 6.00 0.91 -14.76
C SER A 395 7.17 1.88 -14.84
N GLN A 396 7.34 2.52 -15.99
CA GLN A 396 8.34 3.56 -16.20
C GLN A 396 8.04 4.81 -15.36
N GLU A 397 6.77 5.13 -15.15
CA GLU A 397 6.33 6.26 -14.33
C GLU A 397 6.76 6.08 -12.88
N ILE A 398 6.45 4.92 -12.28
CA ILE A 398 6.81 4.60 -10.89
C ILE A 398 8.33 4.51 -10.73
N ALA A 399 9.03 3.94 -11.71
CA ALA A 399 10.49 3.92 -11.70
C ALA A 399 11.08 5.33 -11.73
N ALA A 400 10.55 6.22 -12.56
CA ALA A 400 10.99 7.62 -12.65
C ALA A 400 10.72 8.38 -11.34
N GLU A 401 9.54 8.24 -10.76
CA GLU A 401 9.18 8.85 -9.47
C GLU A 401 10.18 8.44 -8.37
N LEU A 402 10.46 7.14 -8.27
CA LEU A 402 11.36 6.61 -7.24
C LEU A 402 12.82 7.06 -7.45
N LEU A 403 13.30 7.06 -8.68
CA LEU A 403 14.66 7.52 -9.00
C LEU A 403 14.83 9.03 -8.79
N GLU A 404 13.79 9.82 -9.09
CA GLU A 404 13.81 11.27 -8.82
C GLU A 404 13.87 11.56 -7.31
N LEU A 405 13.21 10.75 -6.48
CA LEU A 405 13.32 10.86 -5.03
C LEU A 405 14.74 10.57 -4.52
N THR A 406 15.43 9.62 -5.15
CA THR A 406 16.79 9.18 -4.74
C THR A 406 17.89 10.10 -5.24
N PHE A 407 17.82 10.53 -6.52
CA PHE A 407 18.89 11.29 -7.18
C PHE A 407 18.56 12.77 -7.38
N GLY A 408 17.33 13.20 -7.06
CA GLY A 408 16.79 14.52 -7.39
C GLY A 408 16.29 14.58 -8.84
N ALA A 409 15.57 15.67 -9.16
CA ALA A 409 15.10 15.89 -10.53
C ALA A 409 16.30 15.92 -11.48
N ALA A 410 16.25 15.11 -12.53
CA ALA A 410 17.25 15.16 -13.60
C ALA A 410 17.24 16.60 -14.18
N LYS A 411 18.38 17.31 -14.06
CA LYS A 411 18.58 18.63 -14.65
C LYS A 411 18.63 18.56 -16.16
#